data_182c7918fce13e0b5f5339731765151a
#
_entry.id   182c7918fce13e0b5f5339731765151a
#
_cell.length_a   1.000
_cell.length_b   1.000
_cell.length_c   1.000
_cell.angle_alpha   90.00
_cell.angle_beta   90.00
_cell.angle_gamma   90.00
#
_symmetry.space_group_name_H-M   'P 1'
#
loop_
_entity.id
_entity.type
_entity.pdbx_description
1 polymer ?
#
loop_
_entity_poly.entity_id
_entity_poly.type
_entity_poly.pdbx_seq_one_letter_code
_entity_poly.pdbx_strand_id
1 'polypeptide(L)'
;MKTIHIDVAVIGAGTAGLAAYRAAKAGGTSALIIEGGPYGTTCARVGCMPSKLLIAAAEAAHHAGHTDMFGVHVDGEVRIDGREVMARVRSERDRFVGFVVRSVDGIPAEDKLPGYARFVDNTTLQVDDHTIVQAKRVVIATGSSPAVPAPFKAFGDRLIVNDDVFEWDALPQSVAVFGPGVIGLELGQALSRLGVRVRVFGVGGGVGPLSDPAVRGYARQALSEQFYLDPDAKVLEMANDGDAARIRYVNLDGEEVEERFDYVLAATGRTPNVRSLGLENTSVRLDARGVPLFDPETLLCVGAPVFIAGDANNILPLLHEAADEGKTAGANAAAYPAVSAGLRRSPIAVVFSDPQMMMVGRRFADLPEGDFAVGEVSFEDQGRSRVMGVNKGLLHVYADKATGRFLGAEMIGPRAENLAHLLAWSHQQGLTVEQMLDMPFYHPVIEEGLRTALRDAAAKLARD
;
A
#
# COMPACT_ATOMS: atom_id res chain seq x y z
N MET A 1 0.53 -40.54 -0.01
CA MET A 1 0.75 -39.19 -0.57
C MET A 1 1.17 -39.33 -2.02
N LYS A 2 0.65 -38.49 -2.89
CA LYS A 2 1.10 -38.39 -4.29
C LYS A 2 2.45 -37.65 -4.32
N THR A 3 3.36 -38.01 -5.21
CA THR A 3 4.62 -37.28 -5.43
C THR A 3 4.59 -36.60 -6.80
N ILE A 4 4.94 -35.31 -6.85
CA ILE A 4 5.07 -34.52 -8.07
C ILE A 4 6.51 -34.07 -8.20
N HIS A 5 7.09 -34.21 -9.39
CA HIS A 5 8.42 -33.69 -9.73
C HIS A 5 8.25 -32.49 -10.66
N ILE A 6 8.90 -31.37 -10.33
CA ILE A 6 8.73 -30.10 -11.05
C ILE A 6 10.05 -29.30 -11.09
N ASP A 7 10.26 -28.46 -12.08
CA ASP A 7 11.44 -27.58 -12.10
C ASP A 7 11.29 -26.44 -11.10
N VAL A 8 10.15 -25.76 -11.09
CA VAL A 8 9.86 -24.60 -10.25
C VAL A 8 8.54 -24.78 -9.52
N ALA A 9 8.56 -24.78 -8.19
CA ALA A 9 7.34 -24.66 -7.37
C ALA A 9 7.17 -23.23 -6.89
N VAL A 10 5.97 -22.66 -7.08
CA VAL A 10 5.61 -21.32 -6.64
C VAL A 10 4.57 -21.42 -5.53
N ILE A 11 4.92 -20.94 -4.33
CA ILE A 11 4.02 -20.94 -3.17
C ILE A 11 3.26 -19.63 -3.11
N GLY A 12 1.97 -19.67 -3.38
CA GLY A 12 1.05 -18.53 -3.43
C GLY A 12 0.63 -18.17 -4.86
N ALA A 13 -0.68 -17.93 -5.05
CA ALA A 13 -1.28 -17.48 -6.32
C ALA A 13 -1.72 -16.01 -6.28
N GLY A 14 -0.99 -15.19 -5.49
CA GLY A 14 -1.12 -13.74 -5.48
C GLY A 14 -0.43 -13.09 -6.69
N THR A 15 -0.34 -11.75 -6.69
CA THR A 15 0.27 -10.97 -7.79
C THR A 15 1.69 -11.43 -8.09
N ALA A 16 2.55 -11.58 -7.06
CA ALA A 16 3.92 -12.05 -7.22
C ALA A 16 3.97 -13.49 -7.73
N GLY A 17 3.17 -14.40 -7.17
CA GLY A 17 3.19 -15.81 -7.55
C GLY A 17 2.71 -16.07 -8.97
N LEU A 18 1.64 -15.40 -9.40
CA LEU A 18 1.16 -15.47 -10.79
C LEU A 18 2.19 -14.91 -11.78
N ALA A 19 2.89 -13.84 -11.43
CA ALA A 19 3.96 -13.28 -12.24
C ALA A 19 5.16 -14.24 -12.30
N ALA A 20 5.55 -14.84 -11.16
CA ALA A 20 6.64 -15.81 -11.08
C ALA A 20 6.35 -17.07 -11.89
N TYR A 21 5.16 -17.63 -11.78
CA TYR A 21 4.75 -18.79 -12.56
C TYR A 21 4.87 -18.51 -14.07
N ARG A 22 4.30 -17.40 -14.55
CA ARG A 22 4.36 -17.04 -15.96
C ARG A 22 5.79 -16.85 -16.45
N ALA A 23 6.64 -16.20 -15.65
CA ALA A 23 8.04 -16.00 -15.98
C ALA A 23 8.83 -17.31 -16.01
N ALA A 24 8.60 -18.24 -15.08
CA ALA A 24 9.21 -19.56 -15.06
C ALA A 24 8.80 -20.38 -16.30
N LYS A 25 7.51 -20.38 -16.65
CA LYS A 25 7.02 -21.04 -17.87
C LYS A 25 7.62 -20.44 -19.15
N ALA A 26 7.72 -19.11 -19.23
CA ALA A 26 8.36 -18.41 -20.35
C ALA A 26 9.86 -18.72 -20.47
N GLY A 27 10.53 -19.04 -19.36
CA GLY A 27 11.90 -19.54 -19.32
C GLY A 27 12.05 -21.02 -19.74
N GLY A 28 10.98 -21.68 -20.20
CA GLY A 28 11.00 -23.05 -20.72
C GLY A 28 11.02 -24.14 -19.64
N THR A 29 10.74 -23.82 -18.37
CA THR A 29 10.70 -24.79 -17.27
C THR A 29 9.28 -25.28 -17.00
N SER A 30 9.15 -26.48 -16.44
CA SER A 30 7.91 -26.89 -15.81
C SER A 30 7.70 -26.12 -14.50
N ALA A 31 6.48 -25.62 -14.26
CA ALA A 31 6.17 -24.83 -13.06
C ALA A 31 4.82 -25.19 -12.48
N LEU A 32 4.73 -25.19 -11.15
CA LEU A 32 3.54 -25.54 -10.38
C LEU A 32 3.21 -24.40 -9.40
N ILE A 33 1.96 -23.90 -9.42
CA ILE A 33 1.46 -23.00 -8.39
C ILE A 33 0.78 -23.79 -7.27
N ILE A 34 1.12 -23.48 -6.02
CA ILE A 34 0.51 -24.08 -4.83
C ILE A 34 -0.22 -22.96 -4.07
N GLU A 35 -1.53 -23.10 -3.87
CA GLU A 35 -2.36 -22.11 -3.17
C GLU A 35 -3.36 -22.79 -2.24
N GLY A 36 -3.29 -22.44 -0.94
CA GLY A 36 -4.19 -22.96 0.08
C GLY A 36 -5.41 -22.08 0.36
N GLY A 37 -5.36 -20.83 -0.10
CA GLY A 37 -6.44 -19.86 0.08
C GLY A 37 -7.29 -19.65 -1.17
N PRO A 38 -8.26 -18.74 -1.11
CA PRO A 38 -9.08 -18.40 -2.27
C PRO A 38 -8.28 -17.60 -3.30
N TYR A 39 -8.45 -17.95 -4.57
CA TYR A 39 -7.91 -17.16 -5.66
C TYR A 39 -8.51 -15.75 -5.72
N GLY A 40 -7.84 -14.81 -6.39
CA GLY A 40 -8.35 -13.48 -6.62
C GLY A 40 -7.42 -12.34 -6.18
N THR A 41 -6.26 -12.64 -5.61
CA THR A 41 -5.24 -11.72 -5.05
C THR A 41 -5.75 -10.85 -3.89
N THR A 42 -4.88 -10.44 -3.00
CA THR A 42 -5.20 -9.53 -1.89
C THR A 42 -5.70 -8.19 -2.41
N CYS A 43 -5.06 -7.63 -3.45
CA CYS A 43 -5.43 -6.34 -4.02
C CYS A 43 -6.88 -6.31 -4.54
N ALA A 44 -7.31 -7.32 -5.30
CA ALA A 44 -8.66 -7.33 -5.87
C ALA A 44 -9.73 -7.68 -4.84
N ARG A 45 -9.42 -8.58 -3.89
CA ARG A 45 -10.40 -9.08 -2.91
C ARG A 45 -10.60 -8.13 -1.73
N VAL A 46 -9.52 -7.72 -1.09
CA VAL A 46 -9.55 -7.08 0.24
C VAL A 46 -8.59 -5.89 0.38
N GLY A 47 -8.09 -5.36 -0.72
CA GLY A 47 -7.10 -4.27 -0.72
C GLY A 47 -7.47 -3.11 -1.64
N CYS A 48 -6.65 -2.91 -2.67
CA CYS A 48 -6.67 -1.72 -3.53
C CYS A 48 -8.03 -1.47 -4.20
N MET A 49 -8.65 -2.52 -4.77
CA MET A 49 -9.87 -2.31 -5.55
C MET A 49 -11.09 -1.97 -4.67
N PRO A 50 -11.44 -2.75 -3.63
CA PRO A 50 -12.58 -2.41 -2.80
C PRO A 50 -12.38 -1.11 -2.00
N SER A 51 -11.16 -0.76 -1.58
CA SER A 51 -10.93 0.53 -0.93
C SER A 51 -11.20 1.71 -1.87
N LYS A 52 -10.78 1.65 -3.14
CA LYS A 52 -11.05 2.71 -4.13
C LYS A 52 -12.52 2.80 -4.52
N LEU A 53 -13.25 1.68 -4.50
CA LEU A 53 -14.71 1.69 -4.67
C LEU A 53 -15.41 2.42 -3.52
N LEU A 54 -14.96 2.21 -2.28
CA LEU A 54 -15.49 2.90 -1.10
C LEU A 54 -15.12 4.40 -1.13
N ILE A 55 -13.87 4.74 -1.46
CA ILE A 55 -13.39 6.11 -1.63
C ILE A 55 -14.22 6.84 -2.69
N ALA A 56 -14.48 6.22 -3.84
CA ALA A 56 -15.29 6.85 -4.89
C ALA A 56 -16.72 7.20 -4.42
N ALA A 57 -17.34 6.37 -3.59
CA ALA A 57 -18.63 6.69 -2.97
C ALA A 57 -18.50 7.87 -1.97
N ALA A 58 -17.42 7.89 -1.19
CA ALA A 58 -17.12 8.95 -0.23
C ALA A 58 -16.85 10.30 -0.93
N GLU A 59 -16.12 10.29 -2.05
CA GLU A 59 -15.89 11.47 -2.89
C GLU A 59 -17.19 12.01 -3.49
N ALA A 60 -18.07 11.13 -3.98
CA ALA A 60 -19.37 11.53 -4.49
C ALA A 60 -20.22 12.22 -3.43
N ALA A 61 -20.27 11.67 -2.20
CA ALA A 61 -20.97 12.27 -1.08
C ALA A 61 -20.34 13.63 -0.68
N HIS A 62 -19.01 13.69 -0.61
CA HIS A 62 -18.28 14.92 -0.28
C HIS A 62 -18.53 16.01 -1.31
N HIS A 63 -18.39 15.73 -2.59
CA HIS A 63 -18.64 16.71 -3.66
C HIS A 63 -20.08 17.21 -3.68
N ALA A 64 -21.06 16.33 -3.47
CA ALA A 64 -22.45 16.73 -3.41
C ALA A 64 -22.77 17.70 -2.25
N GLY A 65 -22.04 17.56 -1.12
CA GLY A 65 -22.18 18.43 0.05
C GLY A 65 -21.35 19.73 -0.02
N HIS A 66 -20.54 19.96 -1.07
CA HIS A 66 -19.60 21.08 -1.17
C HIS A 66 -19.68 21.85 -2.49
N THR A 67 -20.87 21.93 -3.08
CA THR A 67 -21.11 22.62 -4.35
C THR A 67 -21.36 24.12 -4.22
N ASP A 68 -21.71 24.60 -3.03
CA ASP A 68 -22.10 26.00 -2.76
C ASP A 68 -21.02 27.00 -3.14
N MET A 69 -19.75 26.64 -3.00
CA MET A 69 -18.62 27.49 -3.39
C MET A 69 -18.59 27.82 -4.90
N PHE A 70 -19.28 27.04 -5.72
CA PHE A 70 -19.43 27.28 -7.17
C PHE A 70 -20.76 27.95 -7.50
N GLY A 71 -21.57 28.34 -6.51
CA GLY A 71 -22.93 28.87 -6.72
C GLY A 71 -23.92 27.80 -7.16
N VAL A 72 -23.61 26.52 -6.98
CA VAL A 72 -24.50 25.40 -7.26
C VAL A 72 -25.05 24.89 -5.93
N HIS A 73 -26.34 25.08 -5.74
CA HIS A 73 -27.02 24.73 -4.50
C HIS A 73 -27.79 23.41 -4.66
N VAL A 74 -27.66 22.53 -3.68
CA VAL A 74 -28.43 21.28 -3.59
C VAL A 74 -29.55 21.52 -2.60
N ASP A 75 -30.80 21.42 -3.05
CA ASP A 75 -31.96 21.57 -2.18
C ASP A 75 -32.14 20.30 -1.33
N GLY A 76 -32.06 20.43 -0.01
CA GLY A 76 -32.19 19.34 0.94
C GLY A 76 -30.86 18.76 1.42
N GLU A 77 -30.92 17.63 2.12
CA GLU A 77 -29.76 16.94 2.66
C GLU A 77 -29.25 15.85 1.69
N VAL A 78 -27.94 15.75 1.57
CA VAL A 78 -27.31 14.62 0.87
C VAL A 78 -27.51 13.35 1.71
N ARG A 79 -28.39 12.47 1.24
CA ARG A 79 -28.67 11.20 1.93
C ARG A 79 -27.72 10.11 1.48
N ILE A 80 -27.03 9.52 2.42
CA ILE A 80 -26.15 8.37 2.18
C ILE A 80 -26.89 7.09 2.61
N ASP A 81 -27.08 6.16 1.66
CA ASP A 81 -27.58 4.83 1.95
C ASP A 81 -26.43 3.84 2.09
N GLY A 82 -26.03 3.55 3.34
CA GLY A 82 -24.89 2.69 3.63
C GLY A 82 -25.04 1.26 3.13
N ARG A 83 -26.26 0.75 2.92
CA ARG A 83 -26.51 -0.58 2.32
C ARG A 83 -26.23 -0.56 0.82
N GLU A 84 -26.70 0.46 0.12
CA GLU A 84 -26.45 0.62 -1.32
C GLU A 84 -24.97 0.85 -1.61
N VAL A 85 -24.28 1.68 -0.79
CA VAL A 85 -22.83 1.88 -0.88
C VAL A 85 -22.10 0.54 -0.79
N MET A 86 -22.36 -0.25 0.26
CA MET A 86 -21.66 -1.52 0.47
C MET A 86 -22.06 -2.58 -0.55
N ALA A 87 -23.31 -2.61 -1.00
CA ALA A 87 -23.74 -3.49 -2.08
C ALA A 87 -22.97 -3.22 -3.39
N ARG A 88 -22.78 -1.95 -3.75
CA ARG A 88 -21.97 -1.56 -4.91
C ARG A 88 -20.50 -1.96 -4.73
N VAL A 89 -19.91 -1.70 -3.55
CA VAL A 89 -18.51 -2.07 -3.25
C VAL A 89 -18.32 -3.58 -3.45
N ARG A 90 -19.18 -4.42 -2.88
CA ARG A 90 -19.10 -5.89 -3.03
C ARG A 90 -19.29 -6.33 -4.48
N SER A 91 -20.31 -5.84 -5.17
CA SER A 91 -20.61 -6.21 -6.54
C SER A 91 -19.47 -5.92 -7.50
N GLU A 92 -18.90 -4.72 -7.44
CA GLU A 92 -17.78 -4.35 -8.32
C GLU A 92 -16.47 -5.04 -7.91
N ARG A 93 -16.22 -5.23 -6.59
CA ARG A 93 -15.11 -6.03 -6.10
C ARG A 93 -15.17 -7.45 -6.68
N ASP A 94 -16.31 -8.11 -6.60
CA ASP A 94 -16.48 -9.47 -7.08
C ASP A 94 -16.29 -9.58 -8.60
N ARG A 95 -16.66 -8.53 -9.33
CA ARG A 95 -16.34 -8.42 -10.76
C ARG A 95 -14.83 -8.38 -11.02
N PHE A 96 -14.06 -7.57 -10.27
CA PHE A 96 -12.59 -7.51 -10.38
C PHE A 96 -11.94 -8.84 -9.96
N VAL A 97 -12.40 -9.44 -8.88
CA VAL A 97 -11.97 -10.78 -8.45
C VAL A 97 -12.22 -11.81 -9.56
N GLY A 98 -13.39 -11.75 -10.20
CA GLY A 98 -13.73 -12.64 -11.31
C GLY A 98 -12.77 -12.54 -12.50
N PHE A 99 -12.18 -11.38 -12.78
CA PHE A 99 -11.13 -11.26 -13.82
C PHE A 99 -9.87 -12.03 -13.44
N VAL A 100 -9.44 -11.92 -12.18
CA VAL A 100 -8.25 -12.63 -11.69
C VAL A 100 -8.49 -14.14 -11.67
N VAL A 101 -9.65 -14.57 -11.15
CA VAL A 101 -10.05 -15.99 -11.10
C VAL A 101 -10.07 -16.61 -12.50
N ARG A 102 -10.71 -15.96 -13.49
CA ARG A 102 -10.66 -16.43 -14.88
C ARG A 102 -9.25 -16.57 -15.44
N SER A 103 -8.35 -15.66 -15.05
CA SER A 103 -6.93 -15.77 -15.46
C SER A 103 -6.22 -16.97 -14.83
N VAL A 104 -6.59 -17.32 -13.59
CA VAL A 104 -6.10 -18.54 -12.91
C VAL A 104 -6.75 -19.78 -13.50
N ASP A 105 -8.03 -19.75 -13.84
CA ASP A 105 -8.74 -20.86 -14.47
C ASP A 105 -8.11 -21.25 -15.82
N GLY A 106 -7.57 -20.27 -16.54
CA GLY A 106 -6.81 -20.49 -17.77
C GLY A 106 -5.45 -21.17 -17.60
N ILE A 107 -4.95 -21.33 -16.37
CA ILE A 107 -3.73 -22.11 -16.09
C ILE A 107 -4.10 -23.60 -16.15
N PRO A 108 -3.28 -24.46 -16.84
CA PRO A 108 -3.50 -25.90 -16.87
C PRO A 108 -3.73 -26.49 -15.48
N ALA A 109 -4.64 -27.47 -15.39
CA ALA A 109 -4.98 -28.07 -14.11
C ALA A 109 -3.78 -28.79 -13.45
N GLU A 110 -2.91 -29.37 -14.27
CA GLU A 110 -1.66 -30.01 -13.85
C GLU A 110 -0.62 -29.04 -13.26
N ASP A 111 -0.73 -27.75 -13.58
CA ASP A 111 0.16 -26.69 -13.09
C ASP A 111 -0.42 -25.99 -11.83
N LYS A 112 -1.55 -26.47 -11.30
CA LYS A 112 -2.21 -25.94 -10.08
C LYS A 112 -2.34 -27.05 -9.03
N LEU A 113 -1.94 -26.73 -7.79
CA LEU A 113 -2.10 -27.63 -6.65
C LEU A 113 -2.74 -26.87 -5.50
N PRO A 114 -3.99 -27.19 -5.15
CA PRO A 114 -4.64 -26.62 -3.97
C PRO A 114 -4.01 -27.20 -2.69
N GLY A 115 -3.81 -26.33 -1.70
CA GLY A 115 -3.31 -26.70 -0.38
C GLY A 115 -2.20 -25.78 0.13
N TYR A 116 -1.86 -25.94 1.40
CA TYR A 116 -0.82 -25.18 2.09
C TYR A 116 0.52 -25.92 2.02
N ALA A 117 1.52 -25.28 1.43
CA ALA A 117 2.86 -25.85 1.30
C ALA A 117 3.72 -25.58 2.54
N ARG A 118 4.52 -26.59 2.91
CA ARG A 118 5.53 -26.49 3.94
C ARG A 118 6.82 -27.16 3.48
N PHE A 119 7.97 -26.52 3.71
CA PHE A 119 9.27 -27.12 3.42
C PHE A 119 9.57 -28.31 4.32
N VAL A 120 9.99 -29.42 3.71
CA VAL A 120 10.56 -30.60 4.36
C VAL A 120 12.08 -30.54 4.32
N ASP A 121 12.62 -30.02 3.22
CA ASP A 121 14.01 -29.62 3.01
C ASP A 121 14.09 -28.45 2.00
N ASN A 122 15.28 -28.12 1.46
CA ASN A 122 15.48 -26.96 0.57
C ASN A 122 14.61 -26.99 -0.70
N THR A 123 14.19 -28.16 -1.15
CA THR A 123 13.55 -28.38 -2.46
C THR A 123 12.33 -29.30 -2.39
N THR A 124 12.08 -29.92 -1.25
CA THR A 124 10.92 -30.77 -1.02
C THR A 124 9.86 -30.03 -0.21
N LEU A 125 8.65 -29.94 -0.77
CA LEU A 125 7.50 -29.36 -0.12
C LEU A 125 6.47 -30.45 0.20
N GLN A 126 5.90 -30.42 1.38
CA GLN A 126 4.69 -31.13 1.72
C GLN A 126 3.50 -30.16 1.54
N VAL A 127 2.47 -30.59 0.80
CA VAL A 127 1.24 -29.82 0.63
C VAL A 127 0.13 -30.55 1.38
N ASP A 128 -0.32 -29.95 2.46
CA ASP A 128 -1.24 -30.55 3.44
C ASP A 128 -0.82 -31.99 3.78
N ASP A 129 -1.77 -32.94 3.78
CA ASP A 129 -1.53 -34.35 4.04
C ASP A 129 -1.58 -35.23 2.78
N HIS A 130 -1.70 -34.61 1.57
CA HIS A 130 -2.01 -35.35 0.35
C HIS A 130 -0.87 -35.41 -0.69
N THR A 131 0.06 -34.43 -0.74
CA THR A 131 1.05 -34.38 -1.82
C THR A 131 2.43 -33.98 -1.33
N ILE A 132 3.46 -34.64 -1.86
CA ILE A 132 4.87 -34.24 -1.78
C ILE A 132 5.27 -33.63 -3.14
N VAL A 133 5.83 -32.43 -3.13
CA VAL A 133 6.36 -31.79 -4.34
C VAL A 133 7.89 -31.74 -4.23
N GLN A 134 8.56 -32.42 -5.14
CA GLN A 134 10.02 -32.37 -5.29
C GLN A 134 10.33 -31.38 -6.43
N ALA A 135 10.74 -30.19 -6.05
CA ALA A 135 11.09 -29.12 -6.97
C ALA A 135 12.60 -29.00 -7.12
N LYS A 136 13.09 -28.48 -8.24
CA LYS A 136 14.50 -28.08 -8.33
C LYS A 136 14.73 -26.70 -7.71
N ARG A 137 13.72 -25.82 -7.72
CA ARG A 137 13.74 -24.48 -7.14
C ARG A 137 12.36 -24.14 -6.60
N VAL A 138 12.33 -23.24 -5.62
CA VAL A 138 11.07 -22.77 -5.01
C VAL A 138 11.02 -21.26 -5.04
N VAL A 139 9.84 -20.70 -5.35
CA VAL A 139 9.57 -19.27 -5.23
C VAL A 139 8.54 -19.06 -4.11
N ILE A 140 8.90 -18.33 -3.05
CA ILE A 140 8.03 -17.92 -1.96
C ILE A 140 7.32 -16.64 -2.39
N ALA A 141 5.99 -16.69 -2.57
CA ALA A 141 5.14 -15.57 -2.97
C ALA A 141 3.85 -15.52 -2.12
N THR A 142 3.98 -15.82 -0.84
CA THR A 142 2.89 -16.02 0.11
C THR A 142 2.26 -14.73 0.62
N GLY A 143 2.80 -13.58 0.23
CA GLY A 143 2.26 -12.27 0.59
C GLY A 143 2.38 -11.94 2.07
N SER A 144 1.46 -11.11 2.55
CA SER A 144 1.37 -10.64 3.92
C SER A 144 -0.06 -10.63 4.43
N SER A 145 -0.22 -10.60 5.75
CA SER A 145 -1.51 -10.46 6.45
C SER A 145 -1.50 -9.22 7.34
N PRO A 146 -2.68 -8.65 7.69
CA PRO A 146 -2.76 -7.54 8.64
C PRO A 146 -2.07 -7.90 9.96
N ALA A 147 -1.28 -6.97 10.48
CA ALA A 147 -0.64 -7.11 11.79
C ALA A 147 -1.60 -6.62 12.88
N VAL A 148 -1.91 -7.48 13.83
CA VAL A 148 -2.76 -7.17 14.97
C VAL A 148 -1.93 -7.28 16.26
N PRO A 149 -1.56 -6.16 16.92
CA PRO A 149 -0.88 -6.18 18.19
C PRO A 149 -1.69 -6.85 19.28
N ALA A 150 -1.01 -7.54 20.20
CA ALA A 150 -1.65 -8.32 21.27
C ALA A 150 -2.69 -7.55 22.11
N PRO A 151 -2.47 -6.26 22.47
CA PRO A 151 -3.46 -5.51 23.25
C PRO A 151 -4.84 -5.38 22.57
N PHE A 152 -4.90 -5.38 21.23
CA PHE A 152 -6.17 -5.26 20.51
C PHE A 152 -7.08 -6.49 20.63
N LYS A 153 -6.53 -7.64 21.07
CA LYS A 153 -7.33 -8.84 21.35
C LYS A 153 -8.40 -8.58 22.43
N ALA A 154 -8.23 -7.55 23.26
CA ALA A 154 -9.21 -7.13 24.26
C ALA A 154 -10.55 -6.72 23.64
N PHE A 155 -10.59 -6.33 22.38
CA PHE A 155 -11.82 -5.91 21.70
C PHE A 155 -12.68 -7.10 21.19
N GLY A 156 -12.14 -8.33 21.19
CA GLY A 156 -12.88 -9.53 20.79
C GLY A 156 -13.44 -9.42 19.36
N ASP A 157 -14.75 -9.61 19.21
CA ASP A 157 -15.50 -9.53 17.95
C ASP A 157 -15.70 -8.11 17.41
N ARG A 158 -15.34 -7.08 18.21
CA ARG A 158 -15.33 -5.69 17.76
C ARG A 158 -14.05 -5.30 17.04
N LEU A 159 -13.02 -6.15 17.12
CA LEU A 159 -11.78 -5.97 16.39
C LEU A 159 -11.94 -6.43 14.95
N ILE A 160 -11.62 -5.55 14.01
CA ILE A 160 -11.63 -5.85 12.59
C ILE A 160 -10.31 -5.43 11.93
N VAL A 161 -10.06 -5.97 10.76
CA VAL A 161 -8.99 -5.57 9.84
C VAL A 161 -9.59 -5.05 8.53
N ASN A 162 -8.77 -4.56 7.63
CA ASN A 162 -9.26 -4.03 6.35
C ASN A 162 -10.07 -5.05 5.53
N ASP A 163 -9.75 -6.33 5.65
CA ASP A 163 -10.46 -7.40 4.94
C ASP A 163 -11.95 -7.43 5.32
N ASP A 164 -12.26 -7.24 6.60
CA ASP A 164 -13.61 -7.33 7.15
C ASP A 164 -14.50 -6.14 6.73
N VAL A 165 -13.89 -4.95 6.51
CA VAL A 165 -14.63 -3.74 6.09
C VAL A 165 -15.42 -3.97 4.80
N PHE A 166 -14.86 -4.73 3.88
CA PHE A 166 -15.48 -4.96 2.57
C PHE A 166 -16.55 -6.06 2.56
N GLU A 167 -16.76 -6.72 3.70
CA GLU A 167 -17.83 -7.72 3.89
C GLU A 167 -19.06 -7.14 4.60
N TRP A 168 -19.02 -5.90 5.06
CA TRP A 168 -20.19 -5.28 5.70
C TRP A 168 -21.40 -5.21 4.78
N ASP A 169 -22.59 -5.46 5.34
CA ASP A 169 -23.86 -5.29 4.65
C ASP A 169 -24.34 -3.83 4.62
N ALA A 170 -23.95 -3.06 5.63
CA ALA A 170 -24.22 -1.63 5.75
C ALA A 170 -23.07 -0.94 6.49
N LEU A 171 -22.96 0.37 6.33
CA LEU A 171 -22.01 1.17 7.09
C LEU A 171 -22.35 1.15 8.59
N PRO A 172 -21.35 1.01 9.48
CA PRO A 172 -21.55 1.13 10.93
C PRO A 172 -21.77 2.60 11.33
N GLN A 173 -22.16 2.84 12.59
CA GLN A 173 -22.29 4.20 13.10
C GLN A 173 -20.94 4.81 13.50
N SER A 174 -19.99 3.97 13.95
CA SER A 174 -18.73 4.46 14.49
C SER A 174 -17.59 3.45 14.35
N VAL A 175 -16.38 3.97 14.05
CA VAL A 175 -15.15 3.17 13.92
C VAL A 175 -13.98 3.90 14.55
N ALA A 176 -13.27 3.24 15.44
CA ALA A 176 -11.93 3.66 15.89
C ALA A 176 -10.88 3.00 15.00
N VAL A 177 -10.04 3.80 14.34
CA VAL A 177 -8.99 3.32 13.43
C VAL A 177 -7.63 3.45 14.11
N PHE A 178 -6.89 2.38 14.21
CA PHE A 178 -5.52 2.41 14.75
C PHE A 178 -4.50 2.23 13.63
N GLY A 179 -3.67 3.27 13.45
CA GLY A 179 -2.62 3.37 12.46
C GLY A 179 -2.93 4.37 11.34
N PRO A 180 -2.36 5.60 11.41
CA PRO A 180 -2.51 6.65 10.40
C PRO A 180 -1.59 6.42 9.19
N GLY A 181 -1.42 5.15 8.79
CA GLY A 181 -0.78 4.74 7.54
C GLY A 181 -1.75 4.82 6.35
N VAL A 182 -1.33 4.31 5.20
CA VAL A 182 -2.11 4.35 3.94
C VAL A 182 -3.53 3.80 4.15
N ILE A 183 -3.65 2.59 4.70
CA ILE A 183 -4.95 1.91 4.88
C ILE A 183 -5.84 2.68 5.86
N GLY A 184 -5.27 3.09 7.01
CA GLY A 184 -6.05 3.77 8.04
C GLY A 184 -6.54 5.15 7.62
N LEU A 185 -5.75 5.91 6.86
CA LEU A 185 -6.15 7.23 6.37
C LEU A 185 -7.18 7.12 5.23
N GLU A 186 -6.97 6.21 4.27
CA GLU A 186 -7.92 6.00 3.18
C GLU A 186 -9.30 5.56 3.68
N LEU A 187 -9.35 4.52 4.51
CA LEU A 187 -10.60 3.99 5.05
C LEU A 187 -11.22 4.96 6.07
N GLY A 188 -10.39 5.56 6.94
CA GLY A 188 -10.86 6.52 7.94
C GLY A 188 -11.53 7.72 7.31
N GLN A 189 -10.91 8.34 6.30
CA GLN A 189 -11.51 9.48 5.60
C GLN A 189 -12.75 9.06 4.80
N ALA A 190 -12.71 7.93 4.08
CA ALA A 190 -13.85 7.46 3.31
C ALA A 190 -15.07 7.20 4.20
N LEU A 191 -14.88 6.50 5.32
CA LEU A 191 -15.94 6.25 6.29
C LEU A 191 -16.49 7.54 6.89
N SER A 192 -15.60 8.48 7.27
CA SER A 192 -16.01 9.79 7.81
C SER A 192 -16.88 10.57 6.81
N ARG A 193 -16.48 10.64 5.54
CA ARG A 193 -17.25 11.31 4.48
C ARG A 193 -18.59 10.63 4.17
N LEU A 194 -18.71 9.35 4.48
CA LEU A 194 -19.94 8.57 4.38
C LEU A 194 -20.81 8.63 5.65
N GLY A 195 -20.49 9.52 6.58
CA GLY A 195 -21.30 9.79 7.80
C GLY A 195 -21.00 8.89 8.98
N VAL A 196 -19.97 8.04 8.91
CA VAL A 196 -19.51 7.23 10.05
C VAL A 196 -18.69 8.11 11.00
N ARG A 197 -18.94 8.03 12.30
CA ARG A 197 -18.10 8.70 13.31
C ARG A 197 -16.76 8.00 13.42
N VAL A 198 -15.68 8.67 12.98
CA VAL A 198 -14.33 8.12 12.92
C VAL A 198 -13.39 8.82 13.91
N ARG A 199 -12.55 8.04 14.58
CA ARG A 199 -11.36 8.51 15.31
C ARG A 199 -10.15 7.75 14.81
N VAL A 200 -9.10 8.45 14.38
CA VAL A 200 -7.85 7.83 13.92
C VAL A 200 -6.77 8.07 14.97
N PHE A 201 -6.24 6.98 15.49
CA PHE A 201 -5.20 6.95 16.52
C PHE A 201 -3.88 6.41 15.95
N GLY A 202 -2.78 7.06 16.24
CA GLY A 202 -1.45 6.65 15.84
C GLY A 202 -0.46 6.57 17.00
N VAL A 203 0.77 6.20 16.68
CA VAL A 203 1.92 6.21 17.58
C VAL A 203 3.12 6.77 16.82
N GLY A 204 3.87 7.67 17.47
CA GLY A 204 5.10 8.24 16.91
C GLY A 204 4.91 9.33 15.85
N GLY A 205 3.70 9.87 15.68
CA GLY A 205 3.45 11.08 14.89
C GLY A 205 3.49 10.90 13.37
N GLY A 206 3.52 9.66 12.86
CA GLY A 206 3.54 9.37 11.42
C GLY A 206 2.20 9.69 10.75
N VAL A 207 2.21 10.16 9.50
CA VAL A 207 1.02 10.39 8.66
C VAL A 207 1.30 9.88 7.25
N GLY A 208 0.65 8.79 6.84
CA GLY A 208 0.88 8.14 5.56
C GLY A 208 2.35 7.73 5.36
N PRO A 209 2.89 7.87 4.14
CA PRO A 209 4.28 7.57 3.81
C PRO A 209 5.23 8.76 4.05
N LEU A 210 4.71 9.92 4.51
CA LEU A 210 5.44 11.17 4.57
C LEU A 210 6.49 11.19 5.69
N SER A 211 7.70 11.58 5.35
CA SER A 211 8.81 11.74 6.27
C SER A 211 9.29 13.19 6.43
N ASP A 212 9.05 14.04 5.42
CA ASP A 212 9.34 15.45 5.47
C ASP A 212 8.50 16.15 6.55
N PRO A 213 9.10 16.82 7.54
CA PRO A 213 8.36 17.40 8.65
C PRO A 213 7.32 18.46 8.24
N ALA A 214 7.63 19.27 7.23
CA ALA A 214 6.73 20.33 6.75
C ALA A 214 5.53 19.72 6.00
N VAL A 215 5.78 18.83 5.05
CA VAL A 215 4.73 18.15 4.27
C VAL A 215 3.84 17.30 5.19
N ARG A 216 4.44 16.57 6.14
CA ARG A 216 3.72 15.78 7.14
C ARG A 216 2.88 16.65 8.07
N GLY A 217 3.43 17.79 8.51
CA GLY A 217 2.72 18.76 9.34
C GLY A 217 1.48 19.32 8.62
N TYR A 218 1.64 19.70 7.35
CA TYR A 218 0.53 20.14 6.51
C TYR A 218 -0.51 19.03 6.31
N ALA A 219 -0.07 17.80 6.07
CA ALA A 219 -0.96 16.66 5.91
C ALA A 219 -1.80 16.39 7.17
N ARG A 220 -1.17 16.43 8.35
CA ARG A 220 -1.88 16.32 9.62
C ARG A 220 -2.95 17.39 9.74
N GLN A 221 -2.61 18.64 9.49
CA GLN A 221 -3.56 19.76 9.58
C GLN A 221 -4.73 19.57 8.62
N ALA A 222 -4.47 19.36 7.32
CA ALA A 222 -5.50 19.26 6.29
C ALA A 222 -6.48 18.09 6.52
N LEU A 223 -5.99 16.97 7.02
CA LEU A 223 -6.84 15.81 7.34
C LEU A 223 -7.61 16.00 8.65
N SER A 224 -7.00 16.66 9.65
CA SER A 224 -7.68 16.95 10.95
C SER A 224 -8.86 17.90 10.83
N GLU A 225 -8.95 18.67 9.75
CA GLU A 225 -10.12 19.51 9.43
C GLU A 225 -11.35 18.66 9.03
N GLN A 226 -11.16 17.40 8.63
CA GLN A 226 -12.22 16.54 8.12
C GLN A 226 -12.66 15.48 9.13
N PHE A 227 -11.75 14.94 9.92
CA PHE A 227 -12.01 13.92 10.93
C PHE A 227 -10.97 13.99 12.06
N TYR A 228 -11.30 13.41 13.21
CA TYR A 228 -10.36 13.34 14.33
C TYR A 228 -9.14 12.49 13.96
N LEU A 229 -7.97 13.10 13.97
CA LEU A 229 -6.67 12.47 13.69
C LEU A 229 -5.66 12.83 14.78
N ASP A 230 -5.30 11.84 15.60
CA ASP A 230 -4.22 11.94 16.57
C ASP A 230 -3.11 10.93 16.20
N PRO A 231 -2.05 11.37 15.49
CA PRO A 231 -1.00 10.46 15.04
C PRO A 231 -0.04 10.02 16.15
N ASP A 232 -0.17 10.56 17.35
CA ASP A 232 0.61 10.17 18.54
C ASP A 232 -0.26 10.06 19.79
N ALA A 233 -1.33 9.28 19.68
CA ALA A 233 -2.39 9.18 20.65
C ALA A 233 -1.97 8.48 21.94
N LYS A 234 -2.37 9.05 23.07
CA LYS A 234 -2.22 8.43 24.38
C LYS A 234 -3.47 7.65 24.74
N VAL A 235 -3.53 6.38 24.37
CA VAL A 235 -4.61 5.46 24.74
C VAL A 235 -4.32 4.90 26.14
N LEU A 236 -5.30 5.01 27.03
CA LEU A 236 -5.21 4.65 28.45
C LEU A 236 -5.80 3.27 28.72
N GLU A 237 -6.91 2.95 28.06
CA GLU A 237 -7.62 1.68 28.27
C GLU A 237 -8.34 1.24 26.99
N MET A 238 -8.37 -0.07 26.74
CA MET A 238 -9.09 -0.70 25.65
C MET A 238 -9.86 -1.91 26.17
N ALA A 239 -11.16 -1.96 25.92
CA ALA A 239 -12.02 -3.06 26.39
C ALA A 239 -13.14 -3.37 25.40
N ASN A 240 -13.63 -4.60 25.42
CA ASN A 240 -14.90 -4.98 24.82
C ASN A 240 -16.00 -4.80 25.87
N ASP A 241 -17.02 -4.02 25.55
CA ASP A 241 -18.14 -3.71 26.42
C ASP A 241 -19.44 -4.38 25.90
N GLY A 242 -19.30 -5.59 25.37
CA GLY A 242 -20.37 -6.40 24.82
C GLY A 242 -20.78 -5.98 23.40
N ASP A 243 -21.62 -4.99 23.28
CA ASP A 243 -22.13 -4.49 21.99
C ASP A 243 -21.25 -3.42 21.35
N ALA A 244 -20.18 -2.95 22.03
CA ALA A 244 -19.27 -1.92 21.55
C ALA A 244 -17.82 -2.13 22.06
N ALA A 245 -16.88 -1.58 21.31
CA ALA A 245 -15.51 -1.36 21.77
C ALA A 245 -15.46 -0.07 22.60
N ARG A 246 -14.91 -0.12 23.80
CA ARG A 246 -14.72 1.02 24.67
C ARG A 246 -13.26 1.42 24.69
N ILE A 247 -12.99 2.71 24.45
CA ILE A 247 -11.63 3.26 24.44
C ILE A 247 -11.58 4.49 25.34
N ARG A 248 -10.67 4.49 26.31
CA ARG A 248 -10.33 5.65 27.11
C ARG A 248 -8.98 6.18 26.69
N TYR A 249 -8.91 7.46 26.38
CA TYR A 249 -7.72 8.10 25.84
C TYR A 249 -7.65 9.58 26.24
N VAL A 250 -6.49 10.21 26.04
CA VAL A 250 -6.34 11.66 26.17
C VAL A 250 -6.62 12.28 24.81
N ASN A 251 -7.59 13.20 24.73
CA ASN A 251 -7.93 13.88 23.49
C ASN A 251 -6.91 14.98 23.11
N LEU A 252 -7.08 15.62 21.95
CA LEU A 252 -6.18 16.69 21.48
C LEU A 252 -6.17 17.94 22.36
N ASP A 253 -7.20 18.13 23.22
CA ASP A 253 -7.29 19.20 24.20
C ASP A 253 -6.62 18.85 25.54
N GLY A 254 -6.08 17.62 25.66
CA GLY A 254 -5.41 17.11 26.87
C GLY A 254 -6.36 16.54 27.91
N GLU A 255 -7.63 16.34 27.60
CA GLU A 255 -8.64 15.78 28.52
C GLU A 255 -8.73 14.26 28.39
N GLU A 256 -8.91 13.58 29.52
CA GLU A 256 -9.28 12.15 29.49
C GLU A 256 -10.74 12.01 29.05
N VAL A 257 -10.95 11.26 27.96
CA VAL A 257 -12.27 10.97 27.43
C VAL A 257 -12.45 9.46 27.23
N GLU A 258 -13.70 9.02 27.31
CA GLU A 258 -14.09 7.64 27.03
C GLU A 258 -15.14 7.63 25.93
N GLU A 259 -14.88 6.87 24.87
CA GLU A 259 -15.81 6.71 23.74
C GLU A 259 -16.08 5.23 23.45
N ARG A 260 -17.27 4.97 22.89
CA ARG A 260 -17.71 3.66 22.43
C ARG A 260 -17.79 3.64 20.91
N PHE A 261 -17.36 2.53 20.30
CA PHE A 261 -17.33 2.35 18.86
C PHE A 261 -17.93 0.98 18.49
N ASP A 262 -18.63 0.92 17.35
CA ASP A 262 -19.16 -0.34 16.82
C ASP A 262 -18.00 -1.30 16.47
N TYR A 263 -16.90 -0.74 15.92
CA TYR A 263 -15.72 -1.52 15.55
C TYR A 263 -14.42 -0.75 15.82
N VAL A 264 -13.36 -1.53 16.00
CA VAL A 264 -11.97 -1.08 16.01
C VAL A 264 -11.24 -1.67 14.82
N LEU A 265 -10.84 -0.82 13.89
CA LEU A 265 -10.05 -1.20 12.73
C LEU A 265 -8.55 -1.16 13.06
N ALA A 266 -7.92 -2.33 13.06
CA ALA A 266 -6.46 -2.45 13.17
C ALA A 266 -5.81 -2.24 11.79
N ALA A 267 -5.30 -1.04 11.53
CA ALA A 267 -4.51 -0.66 10.36
C ALA A 267 -3.02 -0.48 10.72
N THR A 268 -2.52 -1.31 11.63
CA THR A 268 -1.22 -1.19 12.32
C THR A 268 -0.05 -1.84 11.58
N GLY A 269 -0.19 -2.04 10.29
CA GLY A 269 0.84 -2.64 9.42
C GLY A 269 0.50 -4.04 8.96
N ARG A 270 1.49 -4.70 8.35
CA ARG A 270 1.34 -6.04 7.78
C ARG A 270 2.52 -6.92 8.19
N THR A 271 2.29 -8.22 8.26
CA THR A 271 3.29 -9.25 8.61
C THR A 271 3.44 -10.22 7.43
N PRO A 272 4.66 -10.49 6.96
CA PRO A 272 4.94 -11.50 5.94
C PRO A 272 4.45 -12.90 6.33
N ASN A 273 3.84 -13.60 5.39
CA ASN A 273 3.29 -14.95 5.59
C ASN A 273 4.37 -16.03 5.37
N VAL A 274 5.44 -15.99 6.16
CA VAL A 274 6.58 -16.92 6.02
C VAL A 274 6.72 -17.89 7.19
N ARG A 275 6.10 -17.60 8.34
CA ARG A 275 6.32 -18.36 9.59
C ARG A 275 5.77 -19.80 9.53
N SER A 276 4.73 -20.06 8.75
CA SER A 276 4.13 -21.39 8.62
C SER A 276 4.78 -22.26 7.55
N LEU A 277 5.78 -21.74 6.84
CA LEU A 277 6.39 -22.43 5.71
C LEU A 277 7.37 -23.54 6.08
N GLY A 278 7.76 -23.69 7.37
CA GLY A 278 8.74 -24.69 7.78
C GLY A 278 10.16 -24.37 7.33
N LEU A 279 10.52 -23.09 7.26
CA LEU A 279 11.84 -22.61 6.82
C LEU A 279 12.98 -23.12 7.72
N GLU A 280 12.68 -23.48 8.95
CA GLU A 280 13.59 -24.15 9.88
C GLU A 280 14.14 -25.51 9.38
N ASN A 281 13.46 -26.12 8.41
CA ASN A 281 13.89 -27.39 7.78
C ASN A 281 14.83 -27.16 6.59
N THR A 282 15.16 -25.90 6.30
CA THR A 282 15.98 -25.52 5.13
C THR A 282 17.32 -24.91 5.56
N SER A 283 18.23 -24.74 4.62
CA SER A 283 19.45 -23.96 4.82
C SER A 283 19.27 -22.46 4.49
N VAL A 284 18.06 -22.01 4.24
CA VAL A 284 17.74 -20.58 4.03
C VAL A 284 18.05 -19.80 5.29
N ARG A 285 18.87 -18.77 5.16
CA ARG A 285 19.17 -17.86 6.28
C ARG A 285 18.04 -16.88 6.50
N LEU A 286 17.67 -16.66 7.76
CA LEU A 286 16.56 -15.78 8.15
C LEU A 286 17.09 -14.56 8.90
N ASP A 287 16.35 -13.44 8.82
CA ASP A 287 16.54 -12.27 9.65
C ASP A 287 15.94 -12.48 11.07
N ALA A 288 16.07 -11.47 11.93
CA ALA A 288 15.53 -11.52 13.31
C ALA A 288 13.98 -11.62 13.36
N ARG A 289 13.27 -11.35 12.27
CA ARG A 289 11.81 -11.46 12.15
C ARG A 289 11.37 -12.80 11.57
N GLY A 290 12.32 -13.63 11.13
CA GLY A 290 12.08 -14.92 10.48
C GLY A 290 11.81 -14.80 8.97
N VAL A 291 12.14 -13.67 8.34
CA VAL A 291 12.05 -13.47 6.91
C VAL A 291 13.35 -13.93 6.25
N PRO A 292 13.29 -14.66 5.12
CA PRO A 292 14.48 -15.03 4.36
C PRO A 292 15.38 -13.85 4.01
N LEU A 293 16.68 -13.98 4.30
CA LEU A 293 17.70 -13.09 3.78
C LEU A 293 17.90 -13.41 2.28
N PHE A 294 17.88 -12.39 1.45
CA PHE A 294 17.95 -12.54 0.00
C PHE A 294 18.71 -11.39 -0.66
N ASP A 295 19.14 -11.59 -1.88
CA ASP A 295 19.70 -10.55 -2.73
C ASP A 295 18.54 -9.75 -3.37
N PRO A 296 18.41 -8.44 -3.13
CA PRO A 296 17.28 -7.64 -3.60
C PRO A 296 17.26 -7.46 -5.13
N GLU A 297 18.36 -7.69 -5.83
CA GLU A 297 18.42 -7.57 -7.30
C GLU A 297 17.97 -8.86 -7.98
N THR A 298 18.37 -10.02 -7.45
CA THR A 298 18.10 -11.33 -8.05
C THR A 298 16.95 -12.07 -7.38
N LEU A 299 16.56 -11.65 -6.16
CA LEU A 299 15.54 -12.25 -5.28
C LEU A 299 15.90 -13.66 -4.80
N LEU A 300 17.15 -14.09 -4.99
CA LEU A 300 17.67 -15.37 -4.52
C LEU A 300 17.91 -15.31 -3.00
N CYS A 301 17.34 -16.27 -2.27
CA CYS A 301 17.57 -16.43 -0.84
C CYS A 301 18.96 -16.96 -0.56
N VAL A 302 19.56 -16.52 0.55
CA VAL A 302 20.88 -16.96 0.98
C VAL A 302 20.80 -18.38 1.54
N GLY A 303 21.55 -19.31 0.96
CA GLY A 303 21.75 -20.66 1.46
C GLY A 303 21.03 -21.79 0.73
N ALA A 304 20.07 -21.49 -0.14
CA ALA A 304 19.30 -22.52 -0.86
C ALA A 304 18.84 -22.00 -2.24
N PRO A 305 18.47 -22.87 -3.20
CA PRO A 305 17.87 -22.48 -4.48
C PRO A 305 16.40 -22.06 -4.33
N VAL A 306 16.16 -21.12 -3.45
CA VAL A 306 14.85 -20.56 -3.07
C VAL A 306 14.85 -19.08 -3.40
N PHE A 307 13.74 -18.58 -3.94
CA PHE A 307 13.53 -17.18 -4.27
C PHE A 307 12.37 -16.64 -3.44
N ILE A 308 12.33 -15.31 -3.22
CA ILE A 308 11.23 -14.67 -2.49
C ILE A 308 10.79 -13.42 -3.23
N ALA A 309 9.46 -13.18 -3.31
CA ALA A 309 8.91 -12.04 -4.04
C ALA A 309 7.63 -11.49 -3.41
N GLY A 310 7.39 -10.19 -3.58
CA GLY A 310 6.25 -9.46 -3.07
C GLY A 310 6.27 -9.30 -1.55
N ASP A 311 5.13 -9.01 -0.95
CA ASP A 311 5.00 -8.69 0.48
C ASP A 311 5.67 -9.70 1.43
N ALA A 312 5.92 -10.93 0.96
CA ALA A 312 6.61 -11.96 1.74
C ALA A 312 8.04 -11.56 2.11
N ASN A 313 8.70 -10.71 1.33
CA ASN A 313 10.06 -10.23 1.56
C ASN A 313 10.16 -9.04 2.53
N ASN A 314 9.01 -8.43 2.89
CA ASN A 314 8.92 -7.32 3.84
C ASN A 314 9.67 -6.03 3.44
N ILE A 315 9.88 -5.76 2.16
CA ILE A 315 10.52 -4.51 1.68
C ILE A 315 9.47 -3.46 1.31
N LEU A 316 8.71 -3.68 0.23
CA LEU A 316 7.71 -2.75 -0.29
C LEU A 316 6.41 -3.50 -0.62
N PRO A 317 5.42 -3.48 0.28
CA PRO A 317 4.15 -4.21 0.08
C PRO A 317 3.22 -3.46 -0.89
N LEU A 318 3.65 -3.35 -2.15
CA LEU A 318 2.94 -2.67 -3.23
C LEU A 318 2.72 -3.62 -4.40
N LEU A 319 1.57 -3.49 -5.08
CA LEU A 319 1.18 -4.40 -6.16
C LEU A 319 2.19 -4.44 -7.31
N HIS A 320 2.63 -3.26 -7.78
CA HIS A 320 3.57 -3.18 -8.91
C HIS A 320 4.94 -3.75 -8.56
N GLU A 321 5.43 -3.54 -7.33
CA GLU A 321 6.65 -4.17 -6.82
C GLU A 321 6.49 -5.70 -6.79
N ALA A 322 5.40 -6.20 -6.23
CA ALA A 322 5.12 -7.63 -6.18
C ALA A 322 5.08 -8.28 -7.58
N ALA A 323 4.55 -7.56 -8.59
CA ALA A 323 4.51 -8.04 -9.97
C ALA A 323 5.91 -8.11 -10.61
N ASP A 324 6.72 -7.05 -10.45
CA ASP A 324 8.07 -6.98 -11.01
C ASP A 324 9.03 -7.96 -10.30
N GLU A 325 8.94 -8.06 -8.97
CA GLU A 325 9.70 -9.05 -8.20
C GLU A 325 9.30 -10.49 -8.56
N GLY A 326 8.00 -10.77 -8.68
CA GLY A 326 7.53 -12.08 -9.11
C GLY A 326 8.12 -12.47 -10.47
N LYS A 327 8.14 -11.54 -11.43
CA LYS A 327 8.73 -11.73 -12.74
C LYS A 327 10.22 -12.06 -12.66
N THR A 328 10.96 -11.29 -11.86
CA THR A 328 12.41 -11.50 -11.65
C THR A 328 12.68 -12.83 -10.96
N ALA A 329 11.97 -13.15 -9.87
CA ALA A 329 12.13 -14.40 -9.14
C ALA A 329 11.82 -15.63 -10.02
N GLY A 330 10.73 -15.58 -10.80
CA GLY A 330 10.35 -16.66 -11.71
C GLY A 330 11.35 -16.89 -12.83
N ALA A 331 11.84 -15.80 -13.46
CA ALA A 331 12.86 -15.87 -14.50
C ALA A 331 14.19 -16.44 -13.96
N ASN A 332 14.62 -15.96 -12.79
CA ASN A 332 15.83 -16.43 -12.13
C ASN A 332 15.70 -17.88 -11.62
N ALA A 333 14.53 -18.27 -11.13
CA ALA A 333 14.28 -19.68 -10.79
C ALA A 333 14.37 -20.60 -12.02
N ALA A 334 13.91 -20.16 -13.19
CA ALA A 334 14.05 -20.92 -14.43
C ALA A 334 15.51 -21.03 -14.88
N ALA A 335 16.27 -19.94 -14.77
CA ALA A 335 17.65 -19.86 -15.26
C ALA A 335 18.71 -20.37 -14.26
N TYR A 336 18.36 -20.59 -12.99
CA TYR A 336 19.30 -20.99 -11.94
C TYR A 336 20.20 -22.14 -12.37
N PRO A 337 21.54 -22.08 -12.12
CA PRO A 337 22.23 -21.12 -11.24
C PRO A 337 22.63 -19.78 -11.89
N ALA A 338 22.33 -19.55 -13.15
CA ALA A 338 22.66 -18.32 -13.88
C ALA A 338 21.59 -17.24 -13.59
N VAL A 339 21.64 -16.62 -12.40
CA VAL A 339 20.74 -15.53 -12.01
C VAL A 339 21.22 -14.18 -12.51
N SER A 340 20.30 -13.25 -12.76
CA SER A 340 20.56 -11.88 -13.20
C SER A 340 19.74 -10.87 -12.42
N ALA A 341 20.27 -9.65 -12.32
CA ALA A 341 19.55 -8.54 -11.70
C ALA A 341 18.24 -8.23 -12.46
N GLY A 342 17.15 -8.09 -11.73
CA GLY A 342 15.88 -7.61 -12.27
C GLY A 342 15.86 -6.09 -12.41
N LEU A 343 14.91 -5.59 -13.19
CA LEU A 343 14.66 -4.15 -13.27
C LEU A 343 14.07 -3.65 -11.93
N ARG A 344 14.82 -2.80 -11.23
CA ARG A 344 14.29 -2.03 -10.10
C ARG A 344 13.77 -0.69 -10.61
N ARG A 345 12.50 -0.41 -10.32
CA ARG A 345 11.85 0.83 -10.69
C ARG A 345 12.03 1.87 -9.60
N SER A 346 11.81 3.14 -9.96
CA SER A 346 11.78 4.22 -8.97
C SER A 346 10.68 3.97 -7.94
N PRO A 347 10.99 4.07 -6.63
CA PRO A 347 9.97 3.98 -5.60
C PRO A 347 8.86 5.02 -5.83
N ILE A 348 7.62 4.57 -5.76
CA ILE A 348 6.43 5.41 -5.86
C ILE A 348 5.37 4.90 -4.90
N ALA A 349 4.83 5.79 -4.08
CA ALA A 349 3.69 5.50 -3.20
C ALA A 349 2.65 6.62 -3.31
N VAL A 350 1.38 6.24 -3.30
CA VAL A 350 0.24 7.16 -3.35
C VAL A 350 -0.75 6.74 -2.26
N VAL A 351 -1.30 7.73 -1.55
CA VAL A 351 -2.44 7.58 -0.64
C VAL A 351 -3.62 8.31 -1.26
N PHE A 352 -4.70 7.59 -1.47
CA PHE A 352 -5.93 8.12 -2.07
C PHE A 352 -6.83 8.79 -1.03
N SER A 353 -6.21 9.60 -0.17
CA SER A 353 -6.92 10.59 0.63
C SER A 353 -7.27 11.82 -0.23
N ASP A 354 -7.99 12.78 0.33
CA ASP A 354 -8.23 14.07 -0.30
C ASP A 354 -8.01 15.19 0.73
N PRO A 355 -6.94 16.01 0.58
CA PRO A 355 -5.94 15.95 -0.52
C PRO A 355 -5.16 14.64 -0.57
N GLN A 356 -4.76 14.21 -1.79
CA GLN A 356 -3.96 13.01 -1.97
C GLN A 356 -2.53 13.20 -1.45
N MET A 357 -1.90 12.10 -1.01
CA MET A 357 -0.46 12.14 -0.67
C MET A 357 0.35 11.30 -1.66
N MET A 358 1.59 11.68 -1.89
CA MET A 358 2.53 10.88 -2.65
C MET A 358 3.96 10.98 -2.09
N MET A 359 4.75 9.95 -2.38
CA MET A 359 6.18 9.89 -2.20
C MET A 359 6.81 9.25 -3.45
N VAL A 360 7.89 9.84 -3.95
CA VAL A 360 8.64 9.34 -5.11
C VAL A 360 10.14 9.41 -4.83
N GLY A 361 10.87 8.38 -5.25
CA GLY A 361 12.32 8.32 -5.10
C GLY A 361 12.75 8.16 -3.64
N ARG A 362 13.75 8.92 -3.21
CA ARG A 362 14.23 8.95 -1.82
C ARG A 362 13.30 9.80 -0.96
N ARG A 363 12.97 9.28 0.22
CA ARG A 363 12.25 10.05 1.24
C ARG A 363 13.17 11.08 1.86
N PHE A 364 12.60 12.16 2.37
CA PHE A 364 13.36 13.20 3.10
C PHE A 364 14.24 12.61 4.22
N ALA A 365 13.69 11.68 5.00
CA ALA A 365 14.43 11.03 6.10
C ALA A 365 15.61 10.15 5.66
N ASP A 366 15.69 9.77 4.39
CA ASP A 366 16.76 8.94 3.83
C ASP A 366 17.84 9.77 3.10
N LEU A 367 17.68 11.10 3.07
CA LEU A 367 18.62 12.01 2.42
C LEU A 367 19.71 12.46 3.41
N PRO A 368 20.98 12.56 2.97
CA PRO A 368 22.06 13.06 3.81
C PRO A 368 21.84 14.54 4.08
N GLU A 369 21.91 14.93 5.36
CA GLU A 369 21.74 16.32 5.78
C GLU A 369 22.79 17.23 5.14
N GLY A 370 22.33 18.35 4.57
CA GLY A 370 23.20 19.36 3.96
C GLY A 370 23.54 19.14 2.49
N ASP A 371 23.39 17.93 1.95
CA ASP A 371 23.83 17.58 0.58
C ASP A 371 22.74 17.77 -0.48
N PHE A 372 21.56 18.22 -0.11
CA PHE A 372 20.45 18.43 -1.04
C PHE A 372 19.77 19.77 -0.86
N ALA A 373 19.17 20.26 -1.93
CA ALA A 373 18.30 21.42 -1.95
C ALA A 373 16.83 20.96 -1.93
N VAL A 374 15.98 21.72 -1.25
CA VAL A 374 14.52 21.50 -1.21
C VAL A 374 13.84 22.60 -2.00
N GLY A 375 13.20 22.25 -3.10
CA GLY A 375 12.28 23.15 -3.82
C GLY A 375 10.84 22.95 -3.32
N GLU A 376 10.14 24.05 -3.13
CA GLU A 376 8.82 24.07 -2.49
C GLU A 376 7.76 24.77 -3.33
N VAL A 377 6.52 24.29 -3.23
CA VAL A 377 5.32 25.02 -3.67
C VAL A 377 4.13 24.71 -2.75
N SER A 378 3.43 25.76 -2.32
CA SER A 378 2.07 25.65 -1.77
C SER A 378 1.03 25.63 -2.90
N PHE A 379 0.02 24.78 -2.77
CA PHE A 379 -1.11 24.75 -3.69
C PHE A 379 -2.23 25.72 -3.31
N GLU A 380 -2.13 26.44 -2.21
CA GLU A 380 -3.16 27.38 -1.74
C GLU A 380 -3.43 28.50 -2.77
N ASP A 381 -2.39 28.99 -3.44
CA ASP A 381 -2.47 30.02 -4.47
C ASP A 381 -2.14 29.51 -5.89
N GLN A 382 -2.00 28.21 -6.07
CA GLN A 382 -1.80 27.64 -7.41
C GLN A 382 -3.08 27.83 -8.25
N GLY A 383 -2.94 28.40 -9.46
CA GLY A 383 -4.08 28.87 -10.25
C GLY A 383 -5.13 27.79 -10.54
N ARG A 384 -4.72 26.61 -11.03
CA ARG A 384 -5.67 25.54 -11.36
C ARG A 384 -6.32 24.93 -10.12
N SER A 385 -5.60 24.78 -9.00
CA SER A 385 -6.16 24.29 -7.75
C SER A 385 -7.25 25.20 -7.21
N ARG A 386 -7.06 26.52 -7.33
CA ARG A 386 -8.10 27.51 -6.99
C ARG A 386 -9.33 27.44 -7.90
N VAL A 387 -9.11 27.33 -9.22
CA VAL A 387 -10.20 27.15 -10.19
C VAL A 387 -11.07 25.93 -9.85
N MET A 388 -10.44 24.87 -9.38
CA MET A 388 -11.12 23.63 -9.02
C MET A 388 -11.68 23.59 -7.59
N GLY A 389 -11.37 24.59 -6.74
CA GLY A 389 -11.76 24.59 -5.34
C GLY A 389 -11.06 23.55 -4.48
N VAL A 390 -9.87 23.06 -4.91
CA VAL A 390 -9.08 22.03 -4.23
C VAL A 390 -7.71 22.56 -3.79
N ASN A 391 -7.64 23.85 -3.49
CA ASN A 391 -6.40 24.57 -3.25
C ASN A 391 -5.85 24.35 -1.82
N LYS A 392 -5.59 23.10 -1.48
CA LYS A 392 -4.89 22.68 -0.26
C LYS A 392 -3.74 21.75 -0.64
N GLY A 393 -2.53 22.06 -0.17
CA GLY A 393 -1.41 21.16 -0.39
C GLY A 393 -0.04 21.83 -0.35
N LEU A 394 0.97 20.98 -0.16
CA LEU A 394 2.39 21.31 -0.13
C LEU A 394 3.17 20.23 -0.86
N LEU A 395 4.05 20.63 -1.77
CA LEU A 395 4.98 19.75 -2.47
C LEU A 395 6.42 20.19 -2.17
N HIS A 396 7.23 19.25 -1.73
CA HIS A 396 8.69 19.37 -1.69
C HIS A 396 9.33 18.46 -2.73
N VAL A 397 10.28 18.99 -3.49
CA VAL A 397 11.16 18.26 -4.40
C VAL A 397 12.60 18.34 -3.88
N TYR A 398 13.32 17.24 -3.94
CA TYR A 398 14.69 17.13 -3.43
C TYR A 398 15.67 16.98 -4.58
N ALA A 399 16.73 17.80 -4.57
CA ALA A 399 17.75 17.79 -5.59
C ALA A 399 19.15 17.71 -4.99
N ASP A 400 20.01 16.88 -5.53
CA ASP A 400 21.41 16.74 -5.14
C ASP A 400 22.19 18.03 -5.45
N LYS A 401 22.86 18.59 -4.46
CA LYS A 401 23.58 19.86 -4.61
C LYS A 401 24.77 19.78 -5.56
N ALA A 402 25.46 18.67 -5.59
CA ALA A 402 26.65 18.51 -6.42
C ALA A 402 26.33 18.32 -7.91
N THR A 403 25.22 17.65 -8.21
CA THR A 403 24.90 17.20 -9.58
C THR A 403 23.62 17.81 -10.15
N GLY A 404 22.79 18.45 -9.33
CA GLY A 404 21.45 18.92 -9.69
C GLY A 404 20.44 17.80 -9.96
N ARG A 405 20.79 16.52 -9.72
CA ARG A 405 19.88 15.37 -9.97
C ARG A 405 18.68 15.42 -9.06
N PHE A 406 17.51 15.12 -9.62
CA PHE A 406 16.30 14.90 -8.85
C PHE A 406 16.43 13.61 -8.02
N LEU A 407 16.29 13.71 -6.70
CA LEU A 407 16.45 12.61 -5.76
C LEU A 407 15.12 12.02 -5.30
N GLY A 408 14.09 12.85 -5.21
CA GLY A 408 12.78 12.43 -4.73
C GLY A 408 11.85 13.60 -4.43
N ALA A 409 10.66 13.28 -4.00
CA ALA A 409 9.64 14.26 -3.63
C ALA A 409 8.63 13.67 -2.65
N GLU A 410 8.09 14.52 -1.79
CA GLU A 410 6.94 14.23 -0.95
C GLU A 410 5.89 15.33 -1.11
N MET A 411 4.61 14.95 -1.15
CA MET A 411 3.50 15.87 -1.36
C MET A 411 2.25 15.43 -0.62
N ILE A 412 1.50 16.40 -0.16
CA ILE A 412 0.05 16.33 -0.02
C ILE A 412 -0.57 17.39 -0.91
N GLY A 413 -1.59 17.07 -1.69
CA GLY A 413 -2.24 18.06 -2.55
C GLY A 413 -3.09 17.44 -3.66
N PRO A 414 -3.67 18.30 -4.52
CA PRO A 414 -4.54 17.86 -5.58
C PRO A 414 -3.79 17.06 -6.65
N ARG A 415 -4.40 15.96 -7.13
CA ARG A 415 -3.85 15.14 -8.21
C ARG A 415 -2.44 14.60 -7.95
N ALA A 416 -2.09 14.34 -6.68
CA ALA A 416 -0.76 13.87 -6.33
C ALA A 416 -0.40 12.56 -7.05
N GLU A 417 -1.37 11.68 -7.32
CA GLU A 417 -1.17 10.46 -8.11
C GLU A 417 -0.61 10.72 -9.52
N ASN A 418 -1.08 11.80 -10.18
CA ASN A 418 -0.61 12.17 -11.52
C ASN A 418 0.80 12.74 -11.49
N LEU A 419 1.06 13.67 -10.55
CA LEU A 419 2.39 14.23 -10.34
C LEU A 419 3.42 13.15 -9.94
N ALA A 420 3.00 12.17 -9.11
CA ALA A 420 3.85 11.06 -8.71
C ALA A 420 4.39 10.27 -9.91
N HIS A 421 3.56 10.02 -10.94
CA HIS A 421 4.01 9.30 -12.15
C HIS A 421 5.03 10.11 -12.95
N LEU A 422 4.82 11.41 -13.16
CA LEU A 422 5.78 12.29 -13.85
C LEU A 422 7.11 12.32 -13.12
N LEU A 423 7.08 12.45 -11.80
CA LEU A 423 8.26 12.47 -10.94
C LEU A 423 8.97 11.10 -10.91
N ALA A 424 8.23 10.00 -10.85
CA ALA A 424 8.81 8.66 -10.87
C ALA A 424 9.52 8.38 -12.21
N TRP A 425 8.96 8.81 -13.33
CA TRP A 425 9.60 8.68 -14.65
C TRP A 425 10.86 9.53 -14.74
N SER A 426 10.82 10.77 -14.24
CA SER A 426 11.98 11.67 -14.18
C SER A 426 13.10 11.09 -13.31
N HIS A 427 12.74 10.55 -12.12
CA HIS A 427 13.67 9.89 -11.23
C HIS A 427 14.28 8.63 -11.86
N GLN A 428 13.47 7.79 -12.52
CA GLN A 428 13.92 6.57 -13.22
C GLN A 428 14.95 6.87 -14.32
N GLN A 429 14.78 8.01 -15.02
CA GLN A 429 15.72 8.47 -16.05
C GLN A 429 16.92 9.22 -15.47
N GLY A 430 16.95 9.47 -14.16
CA GLY A 430 18.04 10.18 -13.50
C GLY A 430 18.17 11.64 -13.93
N LEU A 431 17.05 12.30 -14.28
CA LEU A 431 17.05 13.68 -14.75
C LEU A 431 17.53 14.65 -13.67
N THR A 432 18.16 15.74 -14.11
CA THR A 432 18.42 16.90 -13.27
C THR A 432 17.18 17.81 -13.21
N VAL A 433 17.14 18.67 -12.18
CA VAL A 433 16.08 19.70 -12.05
C VAL A 433 16.01 20.58 -13.30
N GLU A 434 17.15 20.94 -13.89
CA GLU A 434 17.23 21.73 -15.11
C GLU A 434 16.60 20.99 -16.30
N GLN A 435 16.95 19.72 -16.51
CA GLN A 435 16.36 18.88 -17.55
C GLN A 435 14.86 18.70 -17.37
N MET A 436 14.36 18.63 -16.12
CA MET A 436 12.92 18.56 -15.86
C MET A 436 12.23 19.90 -16.17
N LEU A 437 12.88 21.04 -15.99
CA LEU A 437 12.36 22.36 -16.36
C LEU A 437 12.30 22.60 -17.86
N ASP A 438 13.11 21.88 -18.64
CA ASP A 438 13.07 21.90 -20.12
C ASP A 438 11.88 21.13 -20.70
N MET A 439 11.17 20.33 -19.86
CA MET A 439 9.98 19.62 -20.32
C MET A 439 8.78 20.56 -20.45
N PRO A 440 7.82 20.25 -21.36
CA PRO A 440 6.66 21.10 -21.59
C PRO A 440 5.68 21.03 -20.39
N PHE A 441 5.20 22.19 -19.97
CA PHE A 441 4.11 22.35 -19.02
C PHE A 441 2.94 23.07 -19.70
N TYR A 442 1.79 22.40 -19.73
CA TYR A 442 0.56 23.01 -20.25
C TYR A 442 0.00 24.06 -19.27
N HIS A 443 -0.94 24.89 -19.74
CA HIS A 443 -1.63 25.88 -18.90
C HIS A 443 -3.14 25.89 -19.23
N PRO A 444 -4.06 25.96 -18.24
CA PRO A 444 -3.83 25.94 -16.78
C PRO A 444 -3.98 24.49 -16.24
N VAL A 445 -2.97 23.98 -15.53
CA VAL A 445 -2.95 22.62 -14.95
C VAL A 445 -2.31 22.60 -13.56
N ILE A 446 -2.54 21.54 -12.80
CA ILE A 446 -1.93 21.34 -11.47
C ILE A 446 -0.41 21.18 -11.56
N GLU A 447 0.09 20.60 -12.65
CA GLU A 447 1.51 20.32 -12.90
C GLU A 447 2.36 21.61 -12.96
N GLU A 448 1.76 22.79 -13.15
CA GLU A 448 2.50 24.05 -13.03
C GLU A 448 2.99 24.32 -11.60
N GLY A 449 2.35 23.71 -10.60
CA GLY A 449 2.86 23.67 -9.22
C GLY A 449 4.20 22.94 -9.14
N LEU A 450 4.33 21.79 -9.82
CA LEU A 450 5.62 21.09 -9.92
C LEU A 450 6.69 21.98 -10.57
N ARG A 451 6.37 22.68 -11.67
CA ARG A 451 7.29 23.61 -12.30
C ARG A 451 7.76 24.71 -11.33
N THR A 452 6.87 25.18 -10.48
CA THR A 452 7.20 26.19 -9.45
C THR A 452 8.18 25.64 -8.42
N ALA A 453 7.94 24.43 -7.90
CA ALA A 453 8.86 23.77 -6.95
C ALA A 453 10.23 23.49 -7.59
N LEU A 454 10.27 23.06 -8.86
CA LEU A 454 11.52 22.85 -9.59
C LEU A 454 12.32 24.16 -9.78
N ARG A 455 11.64 25.28 -10.08
CA ARG A 455 12.29 26.60 -10.17
C ARG A 455 12.86 27.06 -8.84
N ASP A 456 12.16 26.80 -7.75
CA ASP A 456 12.66 27.11 -6.40
C ASP A 456 13.88 26.25 -6.06
N ALA A 457 13.86 24.94 -6.39
CA ALA A 457 15.02 24.07 -6.24
C ALA A 457 16.23 24.57 -7.07
N ALA A 458 16.03 24.91 -8.35
CA ALA A 458 17.07 25.42 -9.22
C ALA A 458 17.68 26.72 -8.70
N ALA A 459 16.84 27.64 -8.18
CA ALA A 459 17.32 28.89 -7.59
C ALA A 459 18.15 28.67 -6.31
N LYS A 460 17.86 27.63 -5.53
CA LYS A 460 18.63 27.25 -4.33
C LYS A 460 19.94 26.56 -4.71
N LEU A 461 19.94 25.69 -5.72
CA LEU A 461 21.16 25.07 -6.25
C LEU A 461 22.15 26.08 -6.85
N ALA A 462 21.68 27.19 -7.42
CA ALA A 462 22.54 28.23 -7.99
C ALA A 462 23.19 29.17 -6.95
N ARG A 463 22.78 29.09 -5.68
CA ARG A 463 23.29 29.93 -4.58
C ARG A 463 24.38 29.25 -3.75
N ASP A 464 24.45 27.94 -3.84
CA ASP A 464 25.46 27.11 -3.19
C ASP A 464 26.65 26.85 -4.15
#